data_31ce89bc2e32e033cdd981df8d84f2e1
#
_entry.id   31ce89bc2e32e033cdd981df8d84f2e1
#
_cell.length_a   1.000
_cell.length_b   1.000
_cell.length_c   1.000
_cell.angle_alpha   90.00
_cell.angle_beta   90.00
_cell.angle_gamma   90.00
#
_symmetry.space_group_name_H-M   'P 1'
#
loop_
_entity.id
_entity.type
_entity.pdbx_description
1 polymer ?
#
loop_
_entity_poly.entity_id
_entity_poly.type
_entity_poly.pdbx_seq_one_letter_code
_entity_poly.pdbx_strand_id
1 'polypeptide(L)'
;VQGASCFGPAYEYLMILETELRNRKIRDKVPMTFVTSEPYIGHLGLGGVGDTKGLLESALRDKTIKWITNAKIDKIEPGLIFVTEVDEDGKDKKKHELPFKHSMMLPAFTGVDAVRHVNVEGLVNARGFVLVDEYQRNKTFKNIYSVGVCIAIPPIEKTPLPVGAPKTGYMIESMVSATAHNIADELNGKEPTHKATWNALCLADFGDTGVAFLAMPQIPPRNTTWSAEGKWVHLAKIGFEKYFMHKIRKGISEPYYEKLLLKLLGVTRIKDKGE
;
A
#
# COMPACT_ATOMS: atom_id res chain seq x y z
N VAL A 1 -0.54 -11.09 -5.97
CA VAL A 1 0.42 -11.96 -6.65
C VAL A 1 1.84 -11.44 -6.42
N GLN A 2 2.86 -12.21 -6.82
CA GLN A 2 4.28 -11.81 -6.72
C GLN A 2 4.54 -10.45 -7.41
N GLY A 3 5.35 -9.62 -6.77
CA GLY A 3 5.64 -8.26 -7.24
C GLY A 3 4.55 -7.22 -6.97
N ALA A 4 3.44 -7.60 -6.35
CA ALA A 4 2.44 -6.64 -5.86
C ALA A 4 3.05 -5.72 -4.81
N SER A 5 2.50 -4.52 -4.66
CA SER A 5 3.02 -3.49 -3.77
C SER A 5 1.97 -2.89 -2.81
N CYS A 6 0.74 -3.35 -2.85
CA CYS A 6 -0.31 -2.85 -1.96
C CYS A 6 -1.18 -4.00 -1.48
N PHE A 7 -0.87 -4.57 -0.33
CA PHE A 7 -1.53 -5.76 0.22
C PHE A 7 -2.78 -5.43 1.03
N GLY A 8 -2.88 -4.23 1.59
CA GLY A 8 -4.04 -3.79 2.37
C GLY A 8 -5.38 -4.06 1.69
N PRO A 9 -5.60 -3.65 0.43
CA PRO A 9 -6.85 -3.91 -0.29
C PRO A 9 -7.19 -5.40 -0.44
N ALA A 10 -6.21 -6.31 -0.47
CA ALA A 10 -6.49 -7.74 -0.53
C ALA A 10 -7.06 -8.25 0.80
N TYR A 11 -6.49 -7.81 1.93
CA TYR A 11 -7.03 -8.11 3.25
C TYR A 11 -8.44 -7.50 3.43
N GLU A 12 -8.62 -6.23 3.06
CA GLU A 12 -9.95 -5.58 3.14
C GLU A 12 -11.00 -6.34 2.35
N TYR A 13 -10.72 -6.63 1.07
CA TYR A 13 -11.66 -7.37 0.22
C TYR A 13 -12.04 -8.73 0.81
N LEU A 14 -11.03 -9.50 1.25
CA LEU A 14 -11.22 -10.81 1.84
C LEU A 14 -12.11 -10.75 3.09
N MET A 15 -11.85 -9.81 3.98
CA MET A 15 -12.56 -9.66 5.26
C MET A 15 -13.97 -9.10 5.07
N ILE A 16 -14.17 -8.14 4.16
CA ILE A 16 -15.50 -7.62 3.82
C ILE A 16 -16.33 -8.72 3.17
N LEU A 17 -15.77 -9.52 2.26
CA LEU A 17 -16.46 -10.64 1.64
C LEU A 17 -16.87 -11.69 2.69
N GLU A 18 -15.98 -12.02 3.63
CA GLU A 18 -16.29 -12.92 4.74
C GLU A 18 -17.45 -12.42 5.58
N THR A 19 -17.42 -11.15 5.96
CA THR A 19 -18.49 -10.51 6.73
C THR A 19 -19.82 -10.54 5.98
N GLU A 20 -19.83 -10.28 4.69
CA GLU A 20 -21.04 -10.35 3.86
C GLU A 20 -21.59 -11.78 3.76
N LEU A 21 -20.72 -12.78 3.55
CA LEU A 21 -21.12 -14.19 3.52
C LEU A 21 -21.72 -14.65 4.87
N ARG A 22 -21.15 -14.15 5.99
CA ARG A 22 -21.68 -14.42 7.34
C ARG A 22 -23.02 -13.76 7.56
N ASN A 23 -23.19 -12.52 7.14
CA ASN A 23 -24.48 -11.79 7.20
C ASN A 23 -25.56 -12.52 6.40
N ARG A 24 -25.21 -13.10 5.27
CA ARG A 24 -26.11 -13.96 4.45
C ARG A 24 -26.29 -15.37 4.99
N LYS A 25 -25.62 -15.74 6.09
CA LYS A 25 -25.68 -17.08 6.69
C LYS A 25 -25.27 -18.22 5.73
N ILE A 26 -24.30 -17.96 4.86
CA ILE A 26 -23.75 -18.92 3.89
C ILE A 26 -22.24 -19.08 3.98
N ARG A 27 -21.59 -18.46 4.97
CA ARG A 27 -20.14 -18.49 5.13
C ARG A 27 -19.57 -19.91 5.24
N ASP A 28 -20.25 -20.80 5.91
CA ASP A 28 -19.92 -22.22 6.10
C ASP A 28 -19.88 -23.01 4.78
N LYS A 29 -20.63 -22.55 3.76
CA LYS A 29 -20.70 -23.18 2.43
C LYS A 29 -19.64 -22.64 1.46
N VAL A 30 -18.89 -21.60 1.85
CA VAL A 30 -17.92 -20.92 0.99
C VAL A 30 -16.54 -20.99 1.63
N PRO A 31 -15.73 -22.04 1.35
CA PRO A 31 -14.35 -22.08 1.82
C PRO A 31 -13.55 -20.93 1.20
N MET A 32 -12.70 -20.28 2.02
CA MET A 32 -11.91 -19.15 1.61
C MET A 32 -10.42 -19.44 1.85
N THR A 33 -9.58 -19.05 0.88
CA THR A 33 -8.13 -19.16 0.98
C THR A 33 -7.48 -17.87 0.52
N PHE A 34 -6.62 -17.30 1.35
CA PHE A 34 -5.79 -16.15 1.03
C PHE A 34 -4.41 -16.62 0.55
N VAL A 35 -4.02 -16.20 -0.65
CA VAL A 35 -2.72 -16.56 -1.25
C VAL A 35 -1.92 -15.28 -1.44
N THR A 36 -0.73 -15.21 -0.85
CA THR A 36 0.10 -14.01 -0.90
C THR A 36 1.58 -14.32 -1.13
N SER A 37 2.25 -13.44 -1.86
CA SER A 37 3.71 -13.47 -2.01
C SER A 37 4.45 -12.93 -0.78
N GLU A 38 3.74 -12.38 0.20
CA GLU A 38 4.35 -11.95 1.46
C GLU A 38 5.04 -13.12 2.17
N PRO A 39 6.20 -12.90 2.83
CA PRO A 39 6.89 -13.94 3.58
C PRO A 39 6.10 -14.42 4.82
N TYR A 40 5.22 -13.58 5.34
CA TYR A 40 4.28 -13.88 6.43
C TYR A 40 3.06 -12.96 6.35
N ILE A 41 1.95 -13.36 6.96
CA ILE A 41 0.74 -12.56 7.05
C ILE A 41 1.03 -11.25 7.78
N GLY A 42 0.59 -10.12 7.21
CA GLY A 42 0.79 -8.81 7.81
C GLY A 42 2.16 -8.18 7.57
N HIS A 43 2.98 -8.73 6.68
CA HIS A 43 4.20 -8.09 6.20
C HIS A 43 3.88 -6.77 5.47
N LEU A 44 2.78 -6.73 4.68
CA LEU A 44 2.19 -5.56 4.01
C LEU A 44 3.12 -4.84 3.01
N GLY A 45 4.24 -5.45 2.63
CA GLY A 45 5.31 -4.77 1.88
C GLY A 45 6.08 -3.75 2.72
N LEU A 46 5.91 -3.81 4.05
CA LEU A 46 6.47 -2.87 5.03
C LEU A 46 7.39 -3.54 6.06
N GLY A 47 7.62 -4.86 5.97
CA GLY A 47 8.30 -5.62 7.02
C GLY A 47 7.46 -5.76 8.29
N GLY A 48 6.13 -5.65 8.16
CA GLY A 48 5.20 -5.52 9.28
C GLY A 48 5.16 -4.12 9.89
N VAL A 49 4.12 -3.80 10.65
CA VAL A 49 3.97 -2.52 11.38
C VAL A 49 3.33 -2.81 12.74
N GLY A 50 4.03 -2.56 13.83
CA GLY A 50 3.57 -2.97 15.15
C GLY A 50 3.29 -4.48 15.16
N ASP A 51 2.14 -4.90 15.69
CA ASP A 51 1.71 -6.31 15.70
C ASP A 51 0.76 -6.67 14.54
N THR A 52 0.96 -6.13 13.35
CA THR A 52 0.12 -6.47 12.19
C THR A 52 0.12 -7.97 11.87
N LYS A 53 1.22 -8.67 12.14
CA LYS A 53 1.30 -10.14 11.98
C LYS A 53 0.29 -10.83 12.91
N GLY A 54 0.39 -10.62 14.21
CA GLY A 54 -0.47 -11.27 15.19
C GLY A 54 -1.95 -10.94 14.97
N LEU A 55 -2.27 -9.66 14.75
CA LEU A 55 -3.63 -9.18 14.52
C LEU A 55 -4.27 -9.81 13.27
N LEU A 56 -3.57 -9.79 12.13
CA LEU A 56 -4.12 -10.32 10.88
C LEU A 56 -4.17 -11.86 10.85
N GLU A 57 -3.19 -12.55 11.41
CA GLU A 57 -3.25 -14.01 11.56
C GLU A 57 -4.39 -14.44 12.49
N SER A 58 -4.63 -13.71 13.60
CA SER A 58 -5.76 -13.97 14.48
C SER A 58 -7.09 -13.77 13.74
N ALA A 59 -7.25 -12.64 13.05
CA ALA A 59 -8.45 -12.35 12.28
C ALA A 59 -8.74 -13.42 11.21
N LEU A 60 -7.72 -13.93 10.53
CA LEU A 60 -7.87 -15.02 9.54
C LEU A 60 -8.31 -16.32 10.21
N ARG A 61 -7.71 -16.68 11.36
CA ARG A 61 -8.09 -17.89 12.14
C ARG A 61 -9.52 -17.82 12.64
N ASP A 62 -9.90 -16.70 13.24
CA ASP A 62 -11.25 -16.49 13.81
C ASP A 62 -12.34 -16.58 12.74
N LYS A 63 -12.02 -16.15 11.51
CA LYS A 63 -12.90 -16.21 10.34
C LYS A 63 -12.77 -17.51 9.53
N THR A 64 -11.99 -18.48 10.01
CA THR A 64 -11.75 -19.78 9.35
C THR A 64 -11.28 -19.61 7.90
N ILE A 65 -10.37 -18.67 7.67
CA ILE A 65 -9.75 -18.42 6.37
C ILE A 65 -8.37 -19.10 6.35
N LYS A 66 -8.15 -19.98 5.38
CA LYS A 66 -6.83 -20.58 5.14
C LYS A 66 -5.92 -19.57 4.44
N TRP A 67 -4.60 -19.70 4.63
CA TRP A 67 -3.64 -18.89 3.89
C TRP A 67 -2.40 -19.65 3.44
N ILE A 68 -1.76 -19.15 2.39
CA ILE A 68 -0.48 -19.61 1.86
C ILE A 68 0.38 -18.35 1.64
N THR A 69 1.50 -18.28 2.34
CA THR A 69 2.51 -17.22 2.21
C THR A 69 3.67 -17.68 1.34
N ASN A 70 4.58 -16.78 0.97
CA ASN A 70 5.64 -17.07 0.00
C ASN A 70 5.10 -17.80 -1.24
N ALA A 71 3.94 -17.38 -1.72
CA ALA A 71 3.18 -18.06 -2.75
C ALA A 71 3.32 -17.35 -4.10
N LYS A 72 3.80 -18.08 -5.09
CA LYS A 72 3.91 -17.67 -6.48
C LYS A 72 2.76 -18.26 -7.28
N ILE A 73 2.02 -17.41 -7.99
CA ILE A 73 1.03 -17.88 -8.97
C ILE A 73 1.78 -18.29 -10.24
N ASP A 74 1.66 -19.56 -10.60
CA ASP A 74 2.32 -20.13 -11.79
C ASP A 74 1.39 -20.06 -13.01
N LYS A 75 0.12 -20.45 -12.82
CA LYS A 75 -0.87 -20.55 -13.90
C LYS A 75 -2.28 -20.44 -13.36
N ILE A 76 -3.18 -19.93 -14.17
CA ILE A 76 -4.62 -19.89 -13.92
C ILE A 76 -5.34 -20.54 -15.09
N GLU A 77 -6.20 -21.49 -14.76
CA GLU A 77 -7.12 -22.14 -15.68
C GLU A 77 -8.56 -21.92 -15.22
N PRO A 78 -9.57 -22.13 -16.06
CA PRO A 78 -10.96 -22.04 -15.63
C PRO A 78 -11.24 -22.94 -14.41
N GLY A 79 -11.54 -22.34 -13.26
CA GLY A 79 -11.84 -23.02 -12.02
C GLY A 79 -10.63 -23.56 -11.22
N LEU A 80 -9.39 -23.34 -11.66
CA LEU A 80 -8.20 -23.86 -11.00
C LEU A 80 -7.03 -22.88 -11.04
N ILE A 81 -6.37 -22.66 -9.89
CA ILE A 81 -5.15 -21.86 -9.76
C ILE A 81 -4.01 -22.75 -9.31
N PHE A 82 -2.89 -22.71 -10.03
CA PHE A 82 -1.65 -23.38 -9.68
C PHE A 82 -0.73 -22.43 -8.94
N VAL A 83 -0.28 -22.84 -7.76
CA VAL A 83 0.52 -22.01 -6.85
C VAL A 83 1.73 -22.81 -6.39
N THR A 84 2.90 -22.21 -6.45
CA THR A 84 4.12 -22.74 -5.81
C THR A 84 4.44 -21.92 -4.57
N GLU A 85 4.45 -22.58 -3.42
CA GLU A 85 5.02 -22.08 -2.17
C GLU A 85 6.54 -22.24 -2.24
N VAL A 86 7.29 -21.17 -1.93
CA VAL A 86 8.75 -21.19 -1.88
C VAL A 86 9.26 -21.14 -0.44
N ASP A 87 10.48 -21.60 -0.23
CA ASP A 87 11.21 -21.48 1.03
C ASP A 87 11.85 -20.08 1.21
N GLU A 88 12.63 -19.91 2.27
CA GLU A 88 13.31 -18.65 2.59
C GLU A 88 14.38 -18.26 1.56
N ASP A 89 14.92 -19.25 0.84
CA ASP A 89 15.88 -19.04 -0.26
C ASP A 89 15.20 -18.78 -1.62
N GLY A 90 13.87 -18.86 -1.68
CA GLY A 90 13.09 -18.72 -2.91
C GLY A 90 13.03 -19.99 -3.76
N LYS A 91 13.40 -21.15 -3.22
CA LYS A 91 13.31 -22.46 -3.91
C LYS A 91 11.93 -23.05 -3.75
N ASP A 92 11.48 -23.79 -4.74
CA ASP A 92 10.19 -24.48 -4.72
C ASP A 92 10.10 -25.45 -3.52
N LYS A 93 9.11 -25.22 -2.63
CA LYS A 93 8.87 -26.03 -1.42
C LYS A 93 7.66 -26.94 -1.59
N LYS A 94 6.56 -26.38 -2.10
CA LYS A 94 5.30 -27.12 -2.24
C LYS A 94 4.46 -26.55 -3.38
N LYS A 95 3.84 -27.44 -4.17
CA LYS A 95 2.87 -27.07 -5.19
C LYS A 95 1.45 -27.30 -4.69
N HIS A 96 0.58 -26.37 -5.03
CA HIS A 96 -0.83 -26.37 -4.68
C HIS A 96 -1.68 -26.22 -5.94
N GLU A 97 -2.75 -27.00 -6.00
CA GLU A 97 -3.83 -26.84 -6.97
C GLU A 97 -5.06 -26.37 -6.22
N LEU A 98 -5.48 -25.15 -6.45
CA LEU A 98 -6.54 -24.50 -5.70
C LEU A 98 -7.78 -24.34 -6.59
N PRO A 99 -8.82 -25.18 -6.40
CA PRO A 99 -10.08 -24.99 -7.11
C PRO A 99 -10.78 -23.71 -6.64
N PHE A 100 -11.38 -22.96 -7.56
CA PHE A 100 -12.11 -21.76 -7.24
C PHE A 100 -13.37 -21.56 -8.10
N LYS A 101 -14.37 -20.90 -7.54
CA LYS A 101 -15.51 -20.33 -8.26
C LYS A 101 -15.43 -18.82 -8.40
N HIS A 102 -14.74 -18.18 -7.45
CA HIS A 102 -14.47 -16.75 -7.46
C HIS A 102 -13.04 -16.52 -6.98
N SER A 103 -12.33 -15.61 -7.64
CA SER A 103 -11.03 -15.13 -7.20
C SER A 103 -10.89 -13.65 -7.45
N MET A 104 -10.23 -12.94 -6.54
CA MET A 104 -9.79 -11.57 -6.71
C MET A 104 -8.27 -11.54 -6.62
N MET A 105 -7.63 -10.93 -7.57
CA MET A 105 -6.18 -10.83 -7.64
C MET A 105 -5.72 -9.39 -7.73
N LEU A 106 -4.71 -9.06 -6.94
CA LEU A 106 -3.99 -7.80 -7.06
C LEU A 106 -2.69 -8.06 -7.82
N PRO A 107 -2.60 -7.64 -9.09
CA PRO A 107 -1.40 -7.84 -9.90
C PRO A 107 -0.27 -6.89 -9.46
N ALA A 108 0.95 -7.21 -9.89
CA ALA A 108 2.05 -6.29 -9.82
C ALA A 108 1.81 -5.05 -10.68
N PHE A 109 2.09 -3.87 -10.16
CA PHE A 109 2.02 -2.65 -10.95
C PHE A 109 3.20 -2.53 -11.92
N THR A 110 2.93 -1.92 -13.06
CA THR A 110 3.93 -1.42 -14.02
C THR A 110 3.63 0.05 -14.31
N GLY A 111 4.61 0.76 -14.86
CA GLY A 111 4.39 2.14 -15.32
C GLY A 111 3.30 2.18 -16.41
N VAL A 112 2.61 3.32 -16.50
CA VAL A 112 1.60 3.54 -17.55
C VAL A 112 2.25 3.55 -18.94
N ASP A 113 1.56 3.06 -19.94
CA ASP A 113 2.10 2.89 -21.29
C ASP A 113 2.64 4.18 -21.89
N ALA A 114 1.98 5.31 -21.66
CA ALA A 114 2.41 6.63 -22.10
C ALA A 114 3.84 7.03 -21.64
N VAL A 115 4.32 6.46 -20.52
CA VAL A 115 5.64 6.76 -19.95
C VAL A 115 6.58 5.56 -20.10
N ARG A 116 6.07 4.34 -19.96
CA ARG A 116 6.86 3.10 -20.00
C ARG A 116 7.58 2.88 -21.32
N HIS A 117 6.97 3.29 -22.42
CA HIS A 117 7.47 3.07 -23.78
C HIS A 117 8.24 4.24 -24.41
N VAL A 118 8.54 5.28 -23.61
CA VAL A 118 9.21 6.50 -24.12
C VAL A 118 10.65 6.26 -24.54
N ASN A 119 11.32 5.19 -24.11
CA ASN A 119 12.71 4.85 -24.41
C ASN A 119 13.70 6.02 -24.19
N VAL A 120 13.49 6.81 -23.14
CA VAL A 120 14.34 7.92 -22.74
C VAL A 120 15.16 7.50 -21.52
N GLU A 121 16.46 7.43 -21.69
CA GLU A 121 17.38 7.08 -20.60
C GLU A 121 17.27 8.04 -19.42
N GLY A 122 17.23 7.51 -18.20
CA GLY A 122 17.13 8.30 -16.96
C GLY A 122 15.71 8.78 -16.61
N LEU A 123 14.71 8.52 -17.44
CA LEU A 123 13.32 8.90 -17.14
C LEU A 123 12.64 7.85 -16.26
N VAL A 124 12.70 6.58 -16.65
CA VAL A 124 12.00 5.48 -15.98
C VAL A 124 12.95 4.32 -15.66
N ASN A 125 12.54 3.47 -14.71
CA ASN A 125 13.21 2.19 -14.47
C ASN A 125 12.69 1.09 -15.43
N ALA A 126 13.25 -0.11 -15.35
CA ALA A 126 12.88 -1.25 -16.19
C ALA A 126 11.40 -1.66 -16.11
N ARG A 127 10.68 -1.27 -15.05
CA ARG A 127 9.23 -1.50 -14.88
C ARG A 127 8.39 -0.32 -15.35
N GLY A 128 8.99 0.74 -15.91
CA GLY A 128 8.32 1.94 -16.39
C GLY A 128 7.91 2.95 -15.30
N PHE A 129 8.41 2.82 -14.08
CA PHE A 129 8.18 3.82 -13.04
C PHE A 129 9.17 4.97 -13.15
N VAL A 130 8.68 6.20 -12.99
CA VAL A 130 9.51 7.41 -13.11
C VAL A 130 10.51 7.50 -11.96
N LEU A 131 11.76 7.75 -12.32
CA LEU A 131 12.86 7.97 -11.38
C LEU A 131 12.79 9.41 -10.84
N VAL A 132 12.70 9.56 -9.52
CA VAL A 132 12.65 10.88 -8.87
C VAL A 132 13.68 10.99 -7.76
N ASP A 133 14.03 12.23 -7.44
CA ASP A 133 14.84 12.59 -6.26
C ASP A 133 13.94 12.83 -5.03
N GLU A 134 14.50 13.28 -3.94
CA GLU A 134 13.79 13.56 -2.68
C GLU A 134 12.78 14.73 -2.77
N TYR A 135 12.87 15.56 -3.82
CA TYR A 135 11.95 16.66 -4.12
C TYR A 135 10.85 16.26 -5.11
N GLN A 136 10.73 14.97 -5.45
CA GLN A 136 9.81 14.43 -6.45
C GLN A 136 10.13 14.86 -7.90
N ARG A 137 11.35 15.33 -8.15
CA ARG A 137 11.85 15.81 -9.43
C ARG A 137 12.67 14.71 -10.09
N ASN A 138 12.54 14.52 -11.42
CA ASN A 138 13.37 13.56 -12.13
C ASN A 138 14.86 13.98 -12.04
N LYS A 139 15.74 12.99 -11.83
CA LYS A 139 17.18 13.26 -11.64
C LYS A 139 17.86 13.78 -12.89
N THR A 140 17.40 13.36 -14.07
CA THR A 140 17.95 13.76 -15.39
C THR A 140 17.23 14.97 -15.95
N PHE A 141 15.91 14.95 -15.91
CA PHE A 141 15.04 16.00 -16.49
C PHE A 141 14.45 16.85 -15.38
N LYS A 142 15.12 17.93 -15.02
CA LYS A 142 14.77 18.76 -13.86
C LYS A 142 13.42 19.46 -13.95
N ASN A 143 12.88 19.61 -15.15
CA ASN A 143 11.54 20.15 -15.41
C ASN A 143 10.42 19.11 -15.32
N ILE A 144 10.71 17.84 -14.96
CA ILE A 144 9.73 16.77 -14.82
C ILE A 144 9.59 16.40 -13.34
N TYR A 145 8.40 16.61 -12.81
CA TYR A 145 7.97 16.16 -11.50
C TYR A 145 7.04 14.97 -11.61
N SER A 146 7.13 14.04 -10.68
CA SER A 146 6.24 12.86 -10.63
C SER A 146 5.93 12.45 -9.19
N VAL A 147 4.68 12.10 -8.95
CA VAL A 147 4.17 11.78 -7.61
C VAL A 147 3.27 10.54 -7.62
N GLY A 148 3.10 9.93 -6.47
CA GLY A 148 2.15 8.84 -6.30
C GLY A 148 2.61 7.50 -6.86
N VAL A 149 1.66 6.74 -7.43
CA VAL A 149 1.91 5.34 -7.83
C VAL A 149 2.86 5.23 -9.01
N CYS A 150 2.99 6.26 -9.85
CA CYS A 150 3.86 6.22 -11.03
C CYS A 150 5.36 6.33 -10.74
N ILE A 151 5.79 6.67 -9.52
CA ILE A 151 7.20 6.79 -9.19
C ILE A 151 7.84 5.46 -8.78
N ALA A 152 9.15 5.33 -9.03
CA ALA A 152 9.95 4.20 -8.59
C ALA A 152 10.25 4.30 -7.10
N ILE A 153 9.75 3.32 -6.31
CA ILE A 153 10.10 3.14 -4.90
C ILE A 153 10.68 1.73 -4.76
N PRO A 154 11.90 1.58 -4.22
CA PRO A 154 12.48 0.26 -4.02
C PRO A 154 11.70 -0.53 -2.95
N PRO A 155 11.74 -1.87 -2.97
CA PRO A 155 11.28 -2.69 -1.86
C PRO A 155 12.00 -2.29 -0.57
N ILE A 156 11.32 -2.44 0.57
CA ILE A 156 11.91 -2.11 1.88
C ILE A 156 13.02 -3.09 2.25
N GLU A 157 12.81 -4.35 1.89
CA GLU A 157 13.75 -5.44 2.15
C GLU A 157 13.71 -6.50 1.05
N LYS A 158 14.70 -7.37 1.03
CA LYS A 158 14.72 -8.54 0.15
C LYS A 158 13.83 -9.63 0.74
N THR A 159 12.89 -10.11 -0.05
CA THR A 159 11.99 -11.21 0.30
C THR A 159 12.16 -12.38 -0.67
N PRO A 160 11.80 -13.64 -0.29
CA PRO A 160 11.92 -14.81 -1.17
C PRO A 160 11.20 -14.63 -2.51
N LEU A 161 10.01 -14.04 -2.50
CA LEU A 161 9.31 -13.57 -3.69
C LEU A 161 9.25 -12.03 -3.69
N PRO A 162 9.28 -11.38 -4.86
CA PRO A 162 9.23 -9.93 -4.91
C PRO A 162 7.97 -9.37 -4.23
N VAL A 163 8.17 -8.48 -3.25
CA VAL A 163 7.13 -7.74 -2.53
C VAL A 163 7.50 -6.26 -2.59
N GLY A 164 6.66 -5.44 -3.20
CA GLY A 164 6.91 -4.01 -3.34
C GLY A 164 6.44 -3.21 -2.12
N ALA A 165 7.04 -2.05 -1.90
CA ALA A 165 6.58 -1.09 -0.89
C ALA A 165 5.25 -0.46 -1.32
N PRO A 166 4.24 -0.37 -0.43
CA PRO A 166 2.97 0.26 -0.75
C PRO A 166 3.13 1.77 -0.94
N LYS A 167 2.31 2.33 -1.82
CA LYS A 167 2.24 3.76 -2.10
C LYS A 167 0.89 4.25 -1.57
N THR A 168 0.86 4.59 -0.28
CA THR A 168 -0.38 4.90 0.46
C THR A 168 -0.91 6.30 0.13
N GLY A 169 -2.22 6.50 0.33
CA GLY A 169 -2.88 7.78 0.02
C GLY A 169 -2.25 8.96 0.77
N TYR A 170 -1.97 8.83 2.06
CA TYR A 170 -1.33 9.88 2.86
C TYR A 170 0.07 10.24 2.34
N MET A 171 0.88 9.23 1.98
CA MET A 171 2.19 9.43 1.37
C MET A 171 2.08 10.18 0.03
N ILE A 172 1.07 9.84 -0.79
CA ILE A 172 0.83 10.51 -2.08
C ILE A 172 0.42 11.96 -1.86
N GLU A 173 -0.47 12.25 -0.91
CA GLU A 173 -0.83 13.64 -0.56
C GLU A 173 0.39 14.45 -0.10
N SER A 174 1.27 13.85 0.69
CA SER A 174 2.54 14.47 1.09
C SER A 174 3.42 14.80 -0.11
N MET A 175 3.56 13.87 -1.06
CA MET A 175 4.31 14.10 -2.31
C MET A 175 3.70 15.22 -3.14
N VAL A 176 2.38 15.26 -3.28
CA VAL A 176 1.66 16.29 -4.05
C VAL A 176 1.88 17.66 -3.42
N SER A 177 1.73 17.78 -2.09
CA SER A 177 1.94 19.04 -1.38
C SER A 177 3.38 19.54 -1.54
N ALA A 178 4.37 18.69 -1.30
CA ALA A 178 5.79 19.06 -1.44
C ALA A 178 6.12 19.48 -2.88
N THR A 179 5.60 18.76 -3.88
CA THR A 179 5.81 19.09 -5.30
C THR A 179 5.17 20.42 -5.67
N ALA A 180 3.96 20.70 -5.22
CA ALA A 180 3.28 21.97 -5.51
C ALA A 180 4.07 23.18 -4.96
N HIS A 181 4.59 23.06 -3.73
CA HIS A 181 5.44 24.10 -3.14
C HIS A 181 6.76 24.24 -3.91
N ASN A 182 7.42 23.14 -4.26
CA ASN A 182 8.67 23.16 -5.03
C ASN A 182 8.51 23.80 -6.42
N ILE A 183 7.42 23.49 -7.13
CA ILE A 183 7.11 24.12 -8.43
C ILE A 183 6.87 25.61 -8.25
N ALA A 184 6.13 26.02 -7.22
CA ALA A 184 5.90 27.44 -6.93
C ALA A 184 7.22 28.17 -6.60
N ASP A 185 8.14 27.53 -5.86
CA ASP A 185 9.46 28.08 -5.57
C ASP A 185 10.29 28.26 -6.85
N GLU A 186 10.36 27.25 -7.71
CA GLU A 186 11.09 27.34 -8.99
C GLU A 186 10.53 28.44 -9.91
N LEU A 187 9.20 28.57 -9.99
CA LEU A 187 8.58 29.66 -10.76
C LEU A 187 8.92 31.06 -10.22
N ASN A 188 9.29 31.14 -8.95
CA ASN A 188 9.76 32.38 -8.29
C ASN A 188 11.31 32.45 -8.22
N GLY A 189 12.04 31.63 -8.97
CA GLY A 189 13.50 31.64 -9.03
C GLY A 189 14.20 31.10 -7.80
N LYS A 190 13.50 30.29 -6.99
CA LYS A 190 14.05 29.64 -5.80
C LYS A 190 14.33 28.17 -6.07
N GLU A 191 15.27 27.57 -5.33
CA GLU A 191 15.54 26.14 -5.38
C GLU A 191 14.48 25.35 -4.61
N PRO A 192 14.12 24.12 -5.06
CA PRO A 192 13.25 23.21 -4.32
C PRO A 192 13.80 22.89 -2.93
N THR A 193 12.99 23.01 -1.90
CA THR A 193 13.39 22.74 -0.51
C THR A 193 12.46 21.79 0.24
N HIS A 194 11.24 21.59 -0.26
CA HIS A 194 10.20 20.82 0.40
C HIS A 194 10.31 19.32 0.06
N LYS A 195 10.34 18.47 1.09
CA LYS A 195 10.43 17.00 0.95
C LYS A 195 9.16 16.33 1.49
N ALA A 196 8.72 15.29 0.81
CA ALA A 196 7.63 14.45 1.32
C ALA A 196 8.10 13.64 2.54
N THR A 197 7.19 13.40 3.50
CA THR A 197 7.51 12.66 4.73
C THR A 197 7.45 11.15 4.58
N TRP A 198 6.76 10.65 3.57
CA TRP A 198 6.58 9.22 3.32
C TRP A 198 6.06 8.45 4.55
N ASN A 199 5.12 9.02 5.26
CA ASN A 199 4.45 8.38 6.38
C ASN A 199 3.29 7.50 5.88
N ALA A 200 3.06 6.35 6.49
CA ALA A 200 1.91 5.50 6.25
C ALA A 200 0.92 5.59 7.40
N LEU A 201 -0.30 5.99 7.10
CA LEU A 201 -1.48 5.87 7.95
C LEU A 201 -2.52 5.07 7.17
N CYS A 202 -2.90 3.93 7.68
CA CYS A 202 -3.83 3.01 7.02
C CYS A 202 -4.95 2.57 7.95
N LEU A 203 -6.16 2.51 7.36
CA LEU A 203 -7.36 1.95 7.97
C LEU A 203 -7.83 0.82 7.06
N ALA A 204 -7.67 -0.42 7.49
CA ALA A 204 -8.17 -1.60 6.79
C ALA A 204 -9.54 -1.98 7.36
N ASP A 205 -10.58 -1.87 6.56
CA ASP A 205 -11.96 -2.19 6.93
C ASP A 205 -12.24 -3.69 6.74
N PHE A 206 -12.87 -4.30 7.73
CA PHE A 206 -13.26 -5.72 7.71
C PHE A 206 -14.79 -5.92 7.65
N GLY A 207 -15.52 -4.84 7.40
CA GLY A 207 -16.98 -4.85 7.28
C GLY A 207 -17.71 -4.64 8.61
N ASP A 208 -17.27 -5.26 9.70
CA ASP A 208 -17.83 -5.13 11.05
C ASP A 208 -16.80 -4.71 12.11
N THR A 209 -15.53 -4.77 11.76
CA THR A 209 -14.37 -4.32 12.53
C THR A 209 -13.31 -3.80 11.56
N GLY A 210 -12.09 -3.59 12.00
CA GLY A 210 -10.97 -3.25 11.13
C GLY A 210 -9.65 -3.16 11.88
N VAL A 211 -8.57 -3.02 11.12
CA VAL A 211 -7.22 -2.80 11.63
C VAL A 211 -6.69 -1.44 11.16
N ALA A 212 -6.24 -0.63 12.09
CA ALA A 212 -5.51 0.60 11.82
C ALA A 212 -4.03 0.40 12.10
N PHE A 213 -3.17 1.02 11.29
CA PHE A 213 -1.74 1.06 11.59
C PHE A 213 -1.11 2.37 11.13
N LEU A 214 -0.03 2.74 11.84
CA LEU A 214 0.78 3.92 11.61
C LEU A 214 2.25 3.50 11.51
N ALA A 215 2.95 3.94 10.46
CA ALA A 215 4.39 3.79 10.30
C ALA A 215 5.01 5.13 9.89
N MET A 216 5.84 5.70 10.74
CA MET A 216 6.48 7.00 10.53
C MET A 216 8.00 6.91 10.71
N PRO A 217 8.77 7.08 9.63
CA PRO A 217 8.35 7.00 8.23
C PRO A 217 7.90 5.58 7.85
N GLN A 218 7.26 5.43 6.68
CA GLN A 218 6.88 4.12 6.14
C GLN A 218 8.09 3.20 5.94
N ILE A 219 9.17 3.78 5.41
CA ILE A 219 10.44 3.07 5.16
C ILE A 219 11.30 3.12 6.41
N PRO A 220 11.82 1.98 6.90
CA PRO A 220 12.74 1.95 8.05
C PRO A 220 14.03 2.77 7.83
N PRO A 221 14.69 3.26 8.90
CA PRO A 221 14.31 3.13 10.32
C PRO A 221 13.08 3.99 10.68
N ARG A 222 12.21 3.46 11.53
CA ARG A 222 10.96 4.12 11.95
C ARG A 222 11.09 4.73 13.33
N ASN A 223 10.56 5.94 13.47
CA ASN A 223 10.49 6.61 14.77
C ASN A 223 9.26 6.17 15.57
N THR A 224 8.16 5.88 14.85
CA THR A 224 6.89 5.48 15.47
C THR A 224 6.23 4.38 14.65
N THR A 225 5.79 3.32 15.36
CA THR A 225 4.93 2.28 14.82
C THR A 225 3.79 2.01 15.79
N TRP A 226 2.60 1.82 15.26
CA TRP A 226 1.44 1.51 16.06
C TRP A 226 0.44 0.71 15.22
N SER A 227 -0.25 -0.24 15.85
CA SER A 227 -1.36 -0.97 15.23
C SER A 227 -2.44 -1.25 16.27
N ALA A 228 -3.69 -1.24 15.85
CA ALA A 228 -4.83 -1.60 16.70
C ALA A 228 -5.98 -2.15 15.87
N GLU A 229 -6.81 -2.97 16.50
CA GLU A 229 -8.04 -3.52 15.95
C GLU A 229 -9.26 -2.94 16.68
N GLY A 230 -10.38 -2.87 15.99
CA GLY A 230 -11.65 -2.53 16.63
C GLY A 230 -12.72 -2.05 15.66
N LYS A 231 -13.98 -2.06 16.13
CA LYS A 231 -15.13 -1.53 15.38
C LYS A 231 -15.01 -0.04 15.04
N TRP A 232 -14.27 0.70 15.84
CA TRP A 232 -14.00 2.11 15.60
C TRP A 232 -13.26 2.35 14.28
N VAL A 233 -12.43 1.38 13.81
CA VAL A 233 -11.70 1.48 12.54
C VAL A 233 -12.67 1.49 11.36
N HIS A 234 -13.69 0.62 11.37
CA HIS A 234 -14.77 0.62 10.37
C HIS A 234 -15.47 1.99 10.31
N LEU A 235 -15.88 2.53 11.46
CA LEU A 235 -16.51 3.86 11.53
C LEU A 235 -15.57 4.99 11.09
N ALA A 236 -14.29 4.92 11.46
CA ALA A 236 -13.28 5.88 11.05
C ALA A 236 -13.05 5.84 9.54
N LYS A 237 -13.09 4.66 8.91
CA LYS A 237 -12.98 4.51 7.44
C LYS A 237 -14.13 5.20 6.72
N ILE A 238 -15.37 5.00 7.18
CA ILE A 238 -16.56 5.68 6.63
C ILE A 238 -16.46 7.21 6.80
N GLY A 239 -16.02 7.66 7.97
CA GLY A 239 -15.80 9.09 8.24
C GLY A 239 -14.72 9.68 7.33
N PHE A 240 -13.60 8.95 7.17
CA PHE A 240 -12.51 9.35 6.29
C PHE A 240 -12.94 9.43 4.83
N GLU A 241 -13.72 8.48 4.33
CA GLU A 241 -14.25 8.52 2.96
C GLU A 241 -15.07 9.80 2.71
N LYS A 242 -16.02 10.10 3.59
CA LYS A 242 -16.86 11.30 3.49
C LYS A 242 -16.02 12.58 3.53
N TYR A 243 -15.04 12.64 4.43
CA TYR A 243 -14.12 13.74 4.57
C TYR A 243 -13.25 13.94 3.29
N PHE A 244 -12.68 12.84 2.78
CA PHE A 244 -11.85 12.88 1.58
C PHE A 244 -12.64 13.32 0.35
N MET A 245 -13.85 12.78 0.17
CA MET A 245 -14.76 13.22 -0.90
C MET A 245 -15.17 14.70 -0.78
N HIS A 246 -15.32 15.20 0.45
CA HIS A 246 -15.58 16.63 0.67
C HIS A 246 -14.37 17.49 0.23
N LYS A 247 -13.14 17.10 0.60
CA LYS A 247 -11.91 17.78 0.16
C LYS A 247 -11.85 17.89 -1.36
N ILE A 248 -12.05 16.75 -2.05
CA ILE A 248 -12.00 16.70 -3.53
C ILE A 248 -13.06 17.62 -4.14
N ARG A 249 -14.32 17.54 -3.68
CA ARG A 249 -15.41 18.37 -4.20
C ARG A 249 -15.18 19.86 -4.01
N LYS A 250 -14.47 20.24 -2.96
CA LYS A 250 -14.14 21.65 -2.65
C LYS A 250 -12.84 22.12 -3.25
N GLY A 251 -12.03 21.21 -3.81
CA GLY A 251 -10.69 21.54 -4.32
C GLY A 251 -9.72 21.99 -3.23
N ILE A 252 -9.91 21.54 -1.98
CA ILE A 252 -9.07 21.91 -0.84
C ILE A 252 -8.09 20.77 -0.55
N SER A 253 -6.81 20.99 -0.80
CA SER A 253 -5.77 19.98 -0.52
C SER A 253 -5.21 20.07 0.90
N GLU A 254 -5.09 21.27 1.46
CA GLU A 254 -4.47 21.54 2.77
C GLU A 254 -5.34 22.40 3.68
N PRO A 255 -6.49 21.88 4.18
CA PRO A 255 -7.33 22.65 5.09
C PRO A 255 -6.61 22.92 6.42
N TYR A 256 -6.76 24.15 6.94
CA TYR A 256 -6.07 24.57 8.16
C TYR A 256 -6.35 23.69 9.38
N TYR A 257 -7.58 23.20 9.50
CA TYR A 257 -7.97 22.31 10.59
C TYR A 257 -7.28 20.92 10.52
N GLU A 258 -6.98 20.43 9.31
CA GLU A 258 -6.19 19.21 9.11
C GLU A 258 -4.73 19.44 9.54
N LYS A 259 -4.14 20.59 9.16
CA LYS A 259 -2.78 20.96 9.60
C LYS A 259 -2.69 21.03 11.12
N LEU A 260 -3.70 21.61 11.77
CA LEU A 260 -3.76 21.70 13.23
C LEU A 260 -3.88 20.30 13.87
N LEU A 261 -4.77 19.45 13.36
CA LEU A 261 -4.95 18.09 13.86
C LEU A 261 -3.68 17.24 13.72
N LEU A 262 -3.07 17.26 12.54
CA LEU A 262 -1.82 16.53 12.27
C LEU A 262 -0.70 17.00 13.20
N LYS A 263 -0.59 18.31 13.42
CA LYS A 263 0.38 18.88 14.36
C LYS A 263 0.15 18.40 15.80
N LEU A 264 -1.09 18.34 16.25
CA LEU A 264 -1.45 17.81 17.59
C LEU A 264 -1.11 16.32 17.72
N LEU A 265 -1.22 15.56 16.62
CA LEU A 265 -0.88 14.13 16.58
C LEU A 265 0.62 13.87 16.35
N GLY A 266 1.45 14.92 16.25
CA GLY A 266 2.88 14.79 15.95
C GLY A 266 3.17 14.27 14.54
N VAL A 267 2.23 14.41 13.60
CA VAL A 267 2.35 13.94 12.22
C VAL A 267 2.71 15.11 11.31
N THR A 268 3.88 15.06 10.69
CA THR A 268 4.33 16.08 9.73
C THR A 268 4.03 15.61 8.30
N ARG A 269 3.42 16.47 7.48
CA ARG A 269 3.11 16.18 6.07
C ARG A 269 4.29 16.48 5.14
N ILE A 270 4.97 17.60 5.38
CA ILE A 270 6.11 18.08 4.58
C ILE A 270 7.27 18.34 5.52
N LYS A 271 8.49 17.99 5.10
CA LYS A 271 9.73 18.40 5.76
C LYS A 271 10.32 19.58 5.02
N ASP A 272 10.63 20.63 5.75
CA ASP A 272 11.35 21.79 5.24
C ASP A 272 12.87 21.60 5.37
N LYS A 273 13.63 22.49 4.72
CA LYS A 273 15.10 22.45 4.72
C LYS A 273 15.60 22.71 6.15
N GLY A 274 16.12 21.68 6.82
CA GLY A 274 16.69 21.78 8.17
C GLY A 274 16.04 20.86 9.22
N GLU A 275 15.01 20.07 8.86
CA GLU A 275 14.41 19.04 9.72
C GLU A 275 14.89 17.61 9.37
#